data_5e76c33a3d3a912f49acd5fbc3aed64c
#
_entry.id   5e76c33a3d3a912f49acd5fbc3aed64c
#
_cell.length_a   1.000
_cell.length_b   1.000
_cell.length_c   1.000
_cell.angle_alpha   90.00
_cell.angle_beta   90.00
_cell.angle_gamma   90.00
#
_symmetry.space_group_name_H-M   'P 1'
#
loop_
_entity.id
_entity.type
_entity.pdbx_description
1 polymer ?
#
loop_
_entity_poly.entity_id
_entity_poly.type
_entity_poly.pdbx_seq_one_letter_code
_entity_poly.pdbx_strand_id
1 'polypeptide(L)'
;MSQERVNFGSKLGMTLATAGSAVGLGNVWRFPYMTGQNGGAAFILIYIACVLVLGIPCMMNEFIIGRHGAANTGRAYGEMGTTKAWRLVGCMSVLTGFIITSYYAVVSGWCMQYIFASAFGELNGNPQYITQYFQEFSASPIRPVFWTVAILALTHFVIIHGVRSGIERASKMMMPTLFVLLVVVVIGSCMLPGAGKGVEFLLRPDFSKMDSSVFLAAMGQSFYSLSIGMGCICTFASYFSRKANLMKSAVNIVAIDTLIAMPAGLMIFPAAFSVGINPDSGPSLIFITLPNVFKEAFATMPIIGSVIAIMFYVLLSLAALTSLISLHEVSTAFFYEELHTTRKKAATLVTVSLCVLGALCSLSIGGRDWLVIGGKSLFDLFDFVTGQIMLPIAGFLTCIFMGWVVPRQTVKDEFTNWGTLRSTLFGVYILLIRYVCPVCIVAIFLNQLGII
;
A
#
# COMPACT_ATOMS: atom_id res chain seq x y z
N MET A 1 30.77 3.42 17.12
CA MET A 1 29.91 4.51 17.63
C MET A 1 28.56 4.36 16.93
N SER A 2 27.52 3.92 17.63
CA SER A 2 26.16 3.89 17.08
C SER A 2 25.72 5.35 16.89
N GLN A 3 25.61 5.80 15.64
CA GLN A 3 24.96 7.09 15.38
C GLN A 3 23.55 7.01 15.96
N GLU A 4 23.22 7.93 16.84
CA GLU A 4 21.85 8.05 17.37
C GLU A 4 20.88 8.18 16.20
N ARG A 5 19.98 7.20 16.06
CA ARG A 5 19.01 7.18 14.95
C ARG A 5 18.03 8.34 15.09
N VAL A 6 17.82 9.07 14.00
CA VAL A 6 16.91 10.22 13.98
C VAL A 6 15.47 9.75 14.22
N ASN A 7 14.85 10.20 15.30
CA ASN A 7 13.43 9.91 15.58
C ASN A 7 12.50 10.90 14.88
N PHE A 8 11.25 10.50 14.66
CA PHE A 8 10.18 11.44 14.27
C PHE A 8 10.08 12.61 15.24
N GLY A 9 9.78 13.80 14.72
CA GLY A 9 9.69 15.02 15.54
C GLY A 9 8.41 15.12 16.35
N SER A 10 7.33 14.43 15.94
CA SER A 10 6.03 14.49 16.62
C SER A 10 5.25 13.17 16.50
N LYS A 11 4.36 12.91 17.47
CA LYS A 11 3.46 11.73 17.43
C LYS A 11 2.54 11.77 16.21
N LEU A 12 2.00 12.93 15.86
CA LEU A 12 1.15 13.09 14.68
C LEU A 12 1.92 12.77 13.40
N GLY A 13 3.14 13.32 13.25
CA GLY A 13 3.97 13.07 12.09
C GLY A 13 4.37 11.60 11.95
N MET A 14 4.71 10.95 13.07
CA MET A 14 4.95 9.52 13.12
C MET A 14 3.74 8.71 12.64
N THR A 15 2.54 9.02 13.18
CA THR A 15 1.30 8.32 12.80
C THR A 15 0.95 8.54 11.34
N LEU A 16 1.01 9.79 10.84
CA LEU A 16 0.68 10.11 9.45
C LEU A 16 1.70 9.56 8.46
N ALA A 17 2.99 9.55 8.79
CA ALA A 17 4.01 8.95 7.94
C ALA A 17 3.83 7.43 7.83
N THR A 18 3.59 6.76 8.98
CA THR A 18 3.39 5.30 8.99
C THR A 18 2.03 4.93 8.40
N ALA A 19 0.97 5.69 8.64
CA ALA A 19 -0.32 5.49 7.98
C ALA A 19 -0.20 5.72 6.46
N GLY A 20 0.59 6.71 6.01
CA GLY A 20 0.85 6.95 4.59
C GLY A 20 1.58 5.81 3.89
N SER A 21 2.25 4.91 4.61
CA SER A 21 2.78 3.68 4.01
C SER A 21 1.69 2.64 3.74
N ALA A 22 0.67 2.58 4.58
CA ALA A 22 -0.48 1.70 4.41
C ALA A 22 -1.48 2.28 3.40
N VAL A 23 -1.77 3.57 3.50
CA VAL A 23 -2.68 4.28 2.60
C VAL A 23 -2.03 4.52 1.24
N GLY A 24 -2.47 3.75 0.24
CA GLY A 24 -1.95 3.82 -1.12
C GLY A 24 -3.02 3.50 -2.17
N LEU A 25 -2.57 3.12 -3.37
CA LEU A 25 -3.47 2.65 -4.43
C LEU A 25 -4.26 1.40 -3.99
N GLY A 26 -3.75 0.64 -3.02
CA GLY A 26 -4.43 -0.50 -2.44
C GLY A 26 -5.80 -0.16 -1.84
N ASN A 27 -5.92 0.99 -1.17
CA ASN A 27 -7.16 1.45 -0.55
C ASN A 27 -8.14 2.05 -1.56
N VAL A 28 -7.61 2.79 -2.54
CA VAL A 28 -8.45 3.56 -3.46
C VAL A 28 -8.84 2.74 -4.68
N TRP A 29 -8.08 1.71 -5.01
CA TRP A 29 -8.30 0.87 -6.17
C TRP A 29 -8.60 -0.59 -5.80
N ARG A 30 -7.62 -1.28 -5.16
CA ARG A 30 -7.75 -2.73 -4.92
C ARG A 30 -8.87 -3.06 -3.96
N PHE A 31 -9.05 -2.27 -2.90
CA PHE A 31 -10.12 -2.50 -1.92
C PHE A 31 -11.53 -2.38 -2.54
N PRO A 32 -11.89 -1.30 -3.29
CA PRO A 32 -13.17 -1.26 -3.99
C PRO A 32 -13.35 -2.42 -4.98
N TYR A 33 -12.32 -2.73 -5.78
CA TYR A 33 -12.37 -3.86 -6.69
C TYR A 33 -12.67 -5.18 -5.97
N MET A 34 -11.93 -5.50 -4.92
CA MET A 34 -12.16 -6.70 -4.10
C MET A 34 -13.55 -6.69 -3.45
N THR A 35 -14.02 -5.54 -2.99
CA THR A 35 -15.34 -5.35 -2.42
C THR A 35 -16.43 -5.63 -3.46
N GLY A 36 -16.24 -5.14 -4.69
CA GLY A 36 -17.16 -5.35 -5.82
C GLY A 36 -17.32 -6.82 -6.18
N GLN A 37 -16.20 -7.56 -6.26
CA GLN A 37 -16.20 -8.99 -6.60
C GLN A 37 -16.72 -9.90 -5.47
N ASN A 38 -16.60 -9.50 -4.22
CA ASN A 38 -16.81 -10.36 -3.06
C ASN A 38 -18.05 -10.01 -2.23
N GLY A 39 -19.08 -9.39 -2.81
CA GLY A 39 -20.37 -9.21 -2.16
C GLY A 39 -20.52 -7.96 -1.28
N GLY A 40 -19.75 -6.91 -1.55
CA GLY A 40 -19.98 -5.58 -0.97
C GLY A 40 -19.78 -5.52 0.55
N ALA A 41 -20.83 -5.08 1.26
CA ALA A 41 -20.80 -4.86 2.71
C ALA A 41 -20.41 -6.11 3.52
N ALA A 42 -20.78 -7.31 3.08
CA ALA A 42 -20.41 -8.55 3.78
C ALA A 42 -18.90 -8.80 3.75
N PHE A 43 -18.26 -8.58 2.59
CA PHE A 43 -16.80 -8.62 2.47
C PHE A 43 -16.12 -7.59 3.38
N ILE A 44 -16.65 -6.36 3.47
CA ILE A 44 -16.10 -5.31 4.33
C ILE A 44 -16.08 -5.74 5.80
N LEU A 45 -17.16 -6.35 6.29
CA LEU A 45 -17.21 -6.84 7.68
C LEU A 45 -16.15 -7.91 7.95
N ILE A 46 -15.95 -8.86 7.02
CA ILE A 46 -14.91 -9.88 7.16
C ILE A 46 -13.52 -9.23 7.07
N TYR A 47 -13.33 -8.30 6.12
CA TYR A 47 -12.07 -7.56 6.00
C TYR A 47 -11.70 -6.86 7.32
N ILE A 48 -12.63 -6.17 7.97
CA ILE A 48 -12.41 -5.54 9.27
C ILE A 48 -12.01 -6.58 10.33
N ALA A 49 -12.70 -7.73 10.38
CA ALA A 49 -12.35 -8.82 11.30
C ALA A 49 -10.92 -9.35 11.00
N CYS A 50 -10.56 -9.54 9.73
CA CYS A 50 -9.22 -9.97 9.33
C CYS A 50 -8.14 -8.92 9.69
N VAL A 51 -8.44 -7.64 9.53
CA VAL A 51 -7.52 -6.56 9.93
C VAL A 51 -7.25 -6.60 11.44
N LEU A 52 -8.27 -6.86 12.26
CA LEU A 52 -8.12 -6.95 13.71
C LEU A 52 -7.35 -8.22 14.15
N VAL A 53 -7.63 -9.36 13.52
CA VAL A 53 -7.09 -10.67 13.93
C VAL A 53 -5.73 -10.96 13.30
N LEU A 54 -5.49 -10.54 12.08
CA LEU A 54 -4.27 -10.79 11.33
C LEU A 54 -3.43 -9.51 11.16
N GLY A 55 -4.05 -8.42 10.71
CA GLY A 55 -3.36 -7.17 10.38
C GLY A 55 -2.65 -6.53 11.58
N ILE A 56 -3.38 -6.26 12.68
CA ILE A 56 -2.80 -5.63 13.88
C ILE A 56 -1.67 -6.48 14.48
N PRO A 57 -1.83 -7.82 14.71
CA PRO A 57 -0.74 -8.62 15.25
C PRO A 57 0.51 -8.66 14.36
N CYS A 58 0.34 -8.78 13.03
CA CYS A 58 1.47 -8.78 12.11
C CYS A 58 2.18 -7.41 12.06
N MET A 59 1.43 -6.30 12.07
CA MET A 59 1.99 -4.95 12.17
C MET A 59 2.74 -4.75 13.48
N MET A 60 2.23 -5.28 14.59
CA MET A 60 2.90 -5.23 15.90
C MET A 60 4.24 -5.98 15.87
N ASN A 61 4.33 -7.11 15.16
CA ASN A 61 5.60 -7.81 14.98
C ASN A 61 6.65 -6.88 14.36
N GLU A 62 6.32 -6.23 13.24
CA GLU A 62 7.24 -5.32 12.55
C GLU A 62 7.57 -4.08 13.40
N PHE A 63 6.61 -3.55 14.17
CA PHE A 63 6.87 -2.45 15.10
C PHE A 63 7.87 -2.84 16.18
N ILE A 64 7.71 -4.01 16.77
CA ILE A 64 8.59 -4.49 17.83
C ILE A 64 10.00 -4.72 17.26
N ILE A 65 10.12 -5.37 16.10
CA ILE A 65 11.41 -5.64 15.45
C ILE A 65 12.11 -4.31 15.10
N GLY A 66 11.40 -3.40 14.45
CA GLY A 66 11.97 -2.12 14.01
C GLY A 66 12.42 -1.24 15.18
N ARG A 67 11.58 -1.09 16.22
CA ARG A 67 11.89 -0.25 17.38
C ARG A 67 13.01 -0.85 18.23
N HIS A 68 12.99 -2.15 18.45
CA HIS A 68 14.03 -2.85 19.22
C HIS A 68 15.37 -2.81 18.50
N GLY A 69 15.38 -3.17 17.21
CA GLY A 69 16.61 -3.20 16.43
C GLY A 69 17.22 -1.82 16.15
N ALA A 70 16.40 -0.76 16.17
CA ALA A 70 16.81 0.64 15.90
C ALA A 70 17.79 0.75 14.70
N ALA A 71 17.58 -0.08 13.66
CA ALA A 71 18.42 -0.24 12.49
C ALA A 71 17.53 -0.43 11.23
N ASN A 72 18.15 -0.49 10.04
CA ASN A 72 17.42 -0.90 8.84
C ASN A 72 16.78 -2.28 9.03
N THR A 73 15.73 -2.58 8.26
CA THR A 73 14.96 -3.82 8.42
C THR A 73 15.84 -5.07 8.33
N GLY A 74 16.83 -5.12 7.41
CA GLY A 74 17.74 -6.26 7.29
C GLY A 74 18.52 -6.53 8.57
N ARG A 75 19.06 -5.48 9.19
CA ARG A 75 19.85 -5.59 10.43
C ARG A 75 18.98 -5.81 11.67
N ALA A 76 17.78 -5.20 11.74
CA ALA A 76 16.90 -5.27 12.89
C ALA A 76 16.53 -6.72 13.27
N TYR A 77 16.28 -7.59 12.28
CA TYR A 77 16.05 -9.02 12.53
C TYR A 77 17.29 -9.73 13.10
N GLY A 78 18.47 -9.35 12.65
CA GLY A 78 19.72 -9.94 13.14
C GLY A 78 20.08 -9.50 14.57
N GLU A 79 19.77 -8.26 14.95
CA GLU A 79 20.01 -7.73 16.30
C GLU A 79 19.05 -8.33 17.35
N MET A 80 17.85 -8.70 16.93
CA MET A 80 16.82 -9.26 17.80
C MET A 80 16.85 -10.80 17.85
N GLY A 81 17.43 -11.42 16.83
CA GLY A 81 17.44 -12.88 16.67
C GLY A 81 18.52 -13.58 17.45
N THR A 82 18.32 -14.86 17.72
CA THR A 82 19.31 -15.76 18.36
C THR A 82 20.45 -16.14 17.42
N THR A 83 20.23 -16.03 16.11
CA THR A 83 21.22 -16.30 15.08
C THR A 83 21.19 -15.22 13.99
N LYS A 84 22.36 -14.95 13.39
CA LYS A 84 22.46 -13.97 12.28
C LYS A 84 21.70 -14.39 11.02
N ALA A 85 21.28 -15.65 10.91
CA ALA A 85 20.50 -16.15 9.77
C ALA A 85 19.16 -15.41 9.61
N TRP A 86 18.55 -14.94 10.69
CA TRP A 86 17.30 -14.19 10.65
C TRP A 86 17.43 -12.84 9.91
N ARG A 87 18.66 -12.32 9.77
CA ARG A 87 18.94 -11.17 8.91
C ARG A 87 18.47 -11.39 7.47
N LEU A 88 18.48 -12.63 6.97
CA LEU A 88 18.00 -12.94 5.61
C LEU A 88 16.53 -12.62 5.42
N VAL A 89 15.69 -12.82 6.45
CA VAL A 89 14.26 -12.46 6.40
C VAL A 89 14.09 -10.95 6.25
N GLY A 90 14.84 -10.17 7.02
CA GLY A 90 14.82 -8.72 6.88
C GLY A 90 15.36 -8.23 5.53
N CYS A 91 16.44 -8.84 5.02
CA CYS A 91 16.96 -8.55 3.68
C CYS A 91 15.97 -8.92 2.57
N MET A 92 15.24 -10.03 2.73
CA MET A 92 14.16 -10.42 1.81
C MET A 92 13.05 -9.36 1.81
N SER A 93 12.64 -8.86 2.98
CA SER A 93 11.65 -7.77 3.06
C SER A 93 12.13 -6.48 2.38
N VAL A 94 13.41 -6.12 2.53
CA VAL A 94 14.02 -4.97 1.82
C VAL A 94 14.00 -5.18 0.31
N LEU A 95 14.40 -6.36 -0.16
CA LEU A 95 14.39 -6.72 -1.59
C LEU A 95 12.95 -6.69 -2.15
N THR A 96 11.99 -7.22 -1.39
CA THR A 96 10.56 -7.17 -1.74
C THR A 96 10.10 -5.72 -1.91
N GLY A 97 10.37 -4.86 -0.95
CA GLY A 97 10.03 -3.44 -1.03
C GLY A 97 10.71 -2.73 -2.22
N PHE A 98 11.96 -3.06 -2.52
CA PHE A 98 12.69 -2.51 -3.66
C PHE A 98 12.06 -2.90 -5.01
N ILE A 99 11.75 -4.18 -5.19
CA ILE A 99 11.10 -4.67 -6.42
C ILE A 99 9.69 -4.05 -6.55
N ILE A 100 8.89 -4.03 -5.48
CA ILE A 100 7.57 -3.40 -5.48
C ILE A 100 7.69 -1.94 -5.91
N THR A 101 8.64 -1.18 -5.37
CA THR A 101 8.82 0.23 -5.71
C THR A 101 9.00 0.44 -7.22
N SER A 102 9.70 -0.47 -7.91
CA SER A 102 10.00 -0.33 -9.34
C SER A 102 8.74 -0.37 -10.22
N TYR A 103 7.87 -1.35 -10.04
CA TYR A 103 6.63 -1.45 -10.85
C TYR A 103 5.49 -0.58 -10.30
N TYR A 104 5.45 -0.34 -8.99
CA TYR A 104 4.48 0.56 -8.39
C TYR A 104 4.68 2.01 -8.86
N ALA A 105 5.93 2.43 -9.11
CA ALA A 105 6.24 3.73 -9.69
C ALA A 105 5.67 3.89 -11.11
N VAL A 106 5.56 2.82 -11.90
CA VAL A 106 4.95 2.85 -13.23
C VAL A 106 3.47 3.22 -13.13
N VAL A 107 2.70 2.50 -12.30
CA VAL A 107 1.27 2.78 -12.09
C VAL A 107 1.05 4.16 -11.46
N SER A 108 1.93 4.56 -10.54
CA SER A 108 1.91 5.91 -9.94
C SER A 108 2.16 7.01 -11.00
N GLY A 109 3.03 6.75 -11.94
CA GLY A 109 3.29 7.63 -13.08
C GLY A 109 2.06 7.75 -14.00
N TRP A 110 1.30 6.66 -14.20
CA TRP A 110 0.04 6.71 -14.95
C TRP A 110 -0.99 7.62 -14.27
N CYS A 111 -1.08 7.59 -12.94
CA CYS A 111 -1.95 8.51 -12.21
C CYS A 111 -1.60 9.97 -12.49
N MET A 112 -0.30 10.32 -12.57
CA MET A 112 0.14 11.67 -12.93
C MET A 112 -0.26 12.05 -14.36
N GLN A 113 -0.06 11.16 -15.35
CA GLN A 113 -0.50 11.41 -16.74
C GLN A 113 -2.00 11.72 -16.78
N TYR A 114 -2.82 10.98 -16.03
CA TYR A 114 -4.26 11.13 -16.05
C TYR A 114 -4.77 12.44 -15.40
N ILE A 115 -3.98 13.09 -14.54
CA ILE A 115 -4.26 14.46 -14.09
C ILE A 115 -4.27 15.40 -15.31
N PHE A 116 -3.22 15.32 -16.13
CA PHE A 116 -3.07 16.17 -17.32
C PHE A 116 -4.07 15.79 -18.41
N ALA A 117 -4.27 14.50 -18.66
CA ALA A 117 -5.26 14.01 -19.61
C ALA A 117 -6.69 14.48 -19.25
N SER A 118 -7.06 14.49 -17.97
CA SER A 118 -8.33 15.05 -17.50
C SER A 118 -8.40 16.57 -17.67
N ALA A 119 -7.32 17.28 -17.37
CA ALA A 119 -7.25 18.74 -17.45
C ALA A 119 -7.32 19.25 -18.90
N PHE A 120 -6.68 18.54 -19.84
CA PHE A 120 -6.65 18.90 -21.26
C PHE A 120 -7.80 18.28 -22.07
N GLY A 121 -8.70 17.52 -21.43
CA GLY A 121 -9.86 16.94 -22.10
C GLY A 121 -9.53 15.74 -22.99
N GLU A 122 -8.34 15.12 -22.85
CA GLU A 122 -7.93 13.95 -23.64
C GLU A 122 -8.81 12.72 -23.34
N LEU A 123 -9.55 12.71 -22.22
CA LEU A 123 -10.44 11.62 -21.81
C LEU A 123 -11.90 11.85 -22.21
N ASN A 124 -12.22 12.79 -23.10
CA ASN A 124 -13.57 13.12 -23.52
C ASN A 124 -14.10 12.26 -24.69
N GLY A 125 -13.46 11.13 -25.00
CA GLY A 125 -13.87 10.19 -26.05
C GLY A 125 -15.02 9.24 -25.63
N ASN A 126 -15.42 8.35 -26.53
CA ASN A 126 -16.31 7.23 -26.20
C ASN A 126 -15.56 6.12 -25.41
N PRO A 127 -16.24 5.11 -24.86
CA PRO A 127 -15.58 4.04 -24.10
C PRO A 127 -14.47 3.31 -24.86
N GLN A 128 -14.64 3.11 -26.19
CA GLN A 128 -13.62 2.50 -27.04
C GLN A 128 -12.37 3.40 -27.15
N TYR A 129 -12.57 4.70 -27.34
CA TYR A 129 -11.47 5.67 -27.38
C TYR A 129 -10.68 5.71 -26.07
N ILE A 130 -11.34 5.69 -24.92
CA ILE A 130 -10.67 5.68 -23.60
C ILE A 130 -9.88 4.39 -23.40
N THR A 131 -10.42 3.25 -23.84
CA THR A 131 -9.70 1.98 -23.82
C THR A 131 -8.46 2.04 -24.73
N GLN A 132 -8.60 2.53 -25.96
CA GLN A 132 -7.51 2.68 -26.90
C GLN A 132 -6.47 3.67 -26.37
N TYR A 133 -6.89 4.82 -25.80
CA TYR A 133 -6.01 5.79 -25.19
C TYR A 133 -5.12 5.15 -24.10
N PHE A 134 -5.71 4.34 -23.20
CA PHE A 134 -4.94 3.65 -22.16
C PHE A 134 -3.97 2.63 -22.76
N GLN A 135 -4.39 1.85 -23.75
CA GLN A 135 -3.53 0.87 -24.42
C GLN A 135 -2.36 1.52 -25.14
N GLU A 136 -2.61 2.57 -25.93
CA GLU A 136 -1.57 3.33 -26.63
C GLU A 136 -0.62 4.04 -25.65
N PHE A 137 -1.15 4.62 -24.59
CA PHE A 137 -0.36 5.28 -23.56
C PHE A 137 0.52 4.26 -22.84
N SER A 138 -0.05 3.17 -22.29
CA SER A 138 0.68 2.18 -21.49
C SER A 138 1.73 1.42 -22.31
N ALA A 139 1.49 1.18 -23.59
CA ALA A 139 2.43 0.56 -24.52
C ALA A 139 3.49 1.53 -25.08
N SER A 140 3.31 2.83 -24.92
CA SER A 140 4.25 3.84 -25.43
C SER A 140 5.63 3.69 -24.75
N PRO A 141 6.73 3.79 -25.52
CA PRO A 141 8.08 3.67 -24.94
C PRO A 141 8.53 4.91 -24.15
N ILE A 142 7.90 6.08 -24.36
CA ILE A 142 8.40 7.35 -23.84
C ILE A 142 7.50 7.88 -22.71
N ARG A 143 6.19 8.01 -22.96
CA ARG A 143 5.26 8.68 -22.04
C ARG A 143 5.20 8.03 -20.66
N PRO A 144 4.96 6.70 -20.49
CA PRO A 144 4.89 6.08 -19.17
C PRO A 144 6.25 6.10 -18.46
N VAL A 145 7.36 5.93 -19.20
CA VAL A 145 8.72 6.00 -18.63
C VAL A 145 9.01 7.39 -18.10
N PHE A 146 8.65 8.45 -18.84
CA PHE A 146 8.79 9.82 -18.37
C PHE A 146 8.06 10.05 -17.03
N TRP A 147 6.81 9.63 -16.93
CA TRP A 147 6.03 9.81 -15.71
C TRP A 147 6.51 8.93 -14.54
N THR A 148 7.03 7.73 -14.85
CA THR A 148 7.70 6.87 -13.86
C THR A 148 8.93 7.55 -13.27
N VAL A 149 9.76 8.14 -14.09
CA VAL A 149 10.95 8.90 -13.65
C VAL A 149 10.53 10.16 -12.90
N ALA A 150 9.50 10.85 -13.35
CA ALA A 150 9.00 12.09 -12.70
C ALA A 150 8.52 11.81 -11.27
N ILE A 151 7.70 10.75 -11.05
CA ILE A 151 7.22 10.41 -9.70
C ILE A 151 8.37 9.91 -8.80
N LEU A 152 9.35 9.17 -9.35
CA LEU A 152 10.54 8.77 -8.60
C LEU A 152 11.43 9.97 -8.24
N ALA A 153 11.53 10.98 -9.10
CA ALA A 153 12.23 12.23 -8.82
C ALA A 153 11.54 13.02 -7.68
N LEU A 154 10.21 13.09 -7.67
CA LEU A 154 9.46 13.67 -6.55
C LEU A 154 9.68 12.90 -5.24
N THR A 155 9.66 11.58 -5.32
CA THR A 155 9.95 10.71 -4.17
C THR A 155 11.38 10.95 -3.66
N HIS A 156 12.36 10.99 -4.54
CA HIS A 156 13.76 11.28 -4.23
C HIS A 156 13.92 12.61 -3.50
N PHE A 157 13.25 13.66 -4.02
CA PHE A 157 13.30 14.98 -3.40
C PHE A 157 12.85 14.94 -1.93
N VAL A 158 11.81 14.19 -1.60
CA VAL A 158 11.36 14.03 -0.21
C VAL A 158 12.39 13.25 0.61
N ILE A 159 12.91 12.14 0.08
CA ILE A 159 13.82 11.22 0.80
C ILE A 159 15.16 11.87 1.16
N ILE A 160 15.74 12.66 0.27
CA ILE A 160 17.05 13.31 0.53
C ILE A 160 17.01 14.33 1.67
N HIS A 161 15.83 14.87 1.99
CA HIS A 161 15.63 15.80 3.09
C HIS A 161 15.53 15.10 4.47
N GLY A 162 15.49 13.76 4.49
CA GLY A 162 15.52 12.97 5.71
C GLY A 162 14.16 12.72 6.32
N VAL A 163 14.16 12.12 7.53
CA VAL A 163 12.93 11.65 8.18
C VAL A 163 12.06 12.81 8.64
N ARG A 164 12.62 13.78 9.38
CA ARG A 164 11.82 14.90 9.95
C ARG A 164 11.41 15.94 8.92
N SER A 165 12.38 16.46 8.17
CA SER A 165 12.16 17.58 7.22
C SER A 165 11.65 17.13 5.85
N GLY A 166 11.84 15.86 5.49
CA GLY A 166 11.32 15.25 4.28
C GLY A 166 10.04 14.46 4.54
N ILE A 167 10.18 13.22 5.02
CA ILE A 167 9.08 12.24 5.13
C ILE A 167 7.95 12.75 6.04
N GLU A 168 8.27 13.17 7.27
CA GLU A 168 7.27 13.63 8.23
C GLU A 168 6.53 14.89 7.74
N ARG A 169 7.27 15.86 7.17
CA ARG A 169 6.68 17.09 6.66
C ARG A 169 5.78 16.83 5.45
N ALA A 170 6.24 15.99 4.51
CA ALA A 170 5.45 15.59 3.36
C ALA A 170 4.16 14.88 3.79
N SER A 171 4.24 13.90 4.70
CA SER A 171 3.08 13.15 5.18
C SER A 171 2.07 14.04 5.92
N LYS A 172 2.53 15.01 6.71
CA LYS A 172 1.65 15.99 7.38
C LYS A 172 0.86 16.87 6.43
N MET A 173 1.37 17.11 5.22
CA MET A 173 0.69 17.89 4.19
C MET A 173 -0.17 16.97 3.30
N MET A 174 0.38 15.85 2.85
CA MET A 174 -0.27 14.99 1.85
C MET A 174 -1.47 14.23 2.42
N MET A 175 -1.37 13.68 3.64
CA MET A 175 -2.44 12.87 4.21
C MET A 175 -3.75 13.65 4.48
N PRO A 176 -3.72 14.86 5.10
CA PRO A 176 -4.93 15.66 5.22
C PRO A 176 -5.48 16.12 3.87
N THR A 177 -4.61 16.51 2.92
CA THR A 177 -5.03 16.89 1.57
C THR A 177 -5.75 15.75 0.86
N LEU A 178 -5.19 14.54 0.93
CA LEU A 178 -5.78 13.32 0.39
C LEU A 178 -7.18 13.08 1.00
N PHE A 179 -7.31 13.21 2.31
CA PHE A 179 -8.60 13.02 2.99
C PHE A 179 -9.65 14.05 2.55
N VAL A 180 -9.28 15.33 2.43
CA VAL A 180 -10.17 16.39 1.93
C VAL A 180 -10.62 16.10 0.49
N LEU A 181 -9.68 15.75 -0.39
CA LEU A 181 -10.00 15.39 -1.77
C LEU A 181 -10.94 14.18 -1.83
N LEU A 182 -10.68 13.16 -1.02
CA LEU A 182 -11.52 11.97 -0.93
C LEU A 182 -12.96 12.34 -0.55
N VAL A 183 -13.14 13.16 0.49
CA VAL A 183 -14.47 13.62 0.92
C VAL A 183 -15.19 14.39 -0.18
N VAL A 184 -14.51 15.29 -0.86
CA VAL A 184 -15.13 16.07 -1.98
C VAL A 184 -15.56 15.17 -3.12
N VAL A 185 -14.73 14.21 -3.54
CA VAL A 185 -15.09 13.28 -4.62
C VAL A 185 -16.21 12.35 -4.20
N VAL A 186 -16.23 11.87 -2.95
CA VAL A 186 -17.32 11.07 -2.37
C VAL A 186 -18.66 11.83 -2.42
N ILE A 187 -18.66 13.09 -1.99
CA ILE A 187 -19.86 13.93 -2.04
C ILE A 187 -20.35 14.04 -3.50
N GLY A 188 -19.43 14.33 -4.43
CA GLY A 188 -19.77 14.40 -5.87
C GLY A 188 -20.39 13.11 -6.39
N SER A 189 -19.83 11.95 -6.04
CA SER A 189 -20.37 10.64 -6.43
C SER A 189 -21.74 10.33 -5.81
N CYS A 190 -21.91 10.65 -4.53
CA CYS A 190 -23.17 10.38 -3.83
C CYS A 190 -24.34 11.30 -4.25
N MET A 191 -24.05 12.45 -4.85
CA MET A 191 -25.09 13.37 -5.39
C MET A 191 -25.64 12.95 -6.75
N LEU A 192 -25.06 11.93 -7.39
CA LEU A 192 -25.50 11.47 -8.70
C LEU A 192 -26.87 10.78 -8.65
N PRO A 193 -27.72 10.96 -9.70
CA PRO A 193 -28.98 10.21 -9.83
C PRO A 193 -28.71 8.70 -9.86
N GLY A 194 -29.38 7.93 -8.99
CA GLY A 194 -29.17 6.48 -8.89
C GLY A 194 -28.04 6.02 -8.00
N ALA A 195 -27.27 6.94 -7.38
CA ALA A 195 -26.17 6.63 -6.46
C ALA A 195 -26.59 5.77 -5.24
N GLY A 196 -27.86 5.83 -4.85
CA GLY A 196 -28.40 5.09 -3.70
C GLY A 196 -28.15 3.58 -3.76
N LYS A 197 -28.18 2.96 -4.95
CA LYS A 197 -27.87 1.54 -5.14
C LYS A 197 -26.42 1.21 -4.76
N GLY A 198 -25.48 2.08 -5.12
CA GLY A 198 -24.06 1.90 -4.76
C GLY A 198 -23.81 2.07 -3.25
N VAL A 199 -24.53 3.00 -2.62
CA VAL A 199 -24.50 3.18 -1.16
C VAL A 199 -25.10 1.95 -0.46
N GLU A 200 -26.25 1.44 -0.93
CA GLU A 200 -26.89 0.25 -0.39
C GLU A 200 -25.97 -0.98 -0.51
N PHE A 201 -25.30 -1.16 -1.65
CA PHE A 201 -24.34 -2.25 -1.87
C PHE A 201 -23.18 -2.25 -0.86
N LEU A 202 -22.72 -1.07 -0.45
CA LEU A 202 -21.64 -0.93 0.52
C LEU A 202 -22.06 -1.02 1.99
N LEU A 203 -23.35 -0.73 2.28
CA LEU A 203 -23.82 -0.62 3.67
C LEU A 203 -24.76 -1.75 4.08
N ARG A 204 -25.37 -2.45 3.11
CA ARG A 204 -26.29 -3.56 3.37
C ARG A 204 -25.61 -4.91 3.12
N PRO A 205 -25.22 -5.63 4.18
CA PRO A 205 -24.53 -6.90 4.01
C PRO A 205 -25.47 -8.00 3.50
N ASP A 206 -25.03 -8.69 2.45
CA ASP A 206 -25.67 -9.89 1.92
C ASP A 206 -24.75 -11.10 2.15
N PHE A 207 -25.08 -11.90 3.13
CA PHE A 207 -24.30 -13.10 3.50
C PHE A 207 -24.64 -14.32 2.63
N SER A 208 -25.63 -14.24 1.74
CA SER A 208 -26.04 -15.39 0.90
C SER A 208 -24.97 -15.80 -0.13
N LYS A 209 -24.06 -14.90 -0.45
CA LYS A 209 -22.96 -15.10 -1.43
C LYS A 209 -21.61 -15.40 -0.77
N MET A 210 -21.62 -15.69 0.52
CA MET A 210 -20.39 -15.91 1.30
C MET A 210 -19.91 -17.34 1.14
N ASP A 211 -18.69 -17.49 0.64
CA ASP A 211 -17.98 -18.76 0.59
C ASP A 211 -16.55 -18.62 1.15
N SER A 212 -15.79 -19.71 1.11
CA SER A 212 -14.40 -19.72 1.60
C SER A 212 -13.49 -18.76 0.82
N SER A 213 -13.78 -18.50 -0.45
CA SER A 213 -12.97 -17.61 -1.31
C SER A 213 -13.05 -16.16 -0.84
N VAL A 214 -14.22 -15.71 -0.37
CA VAL A 214 -14.44 -14.36 0.18
C VAL A 214 -13.59 -14.14 1.44
N PHE A 215 -13.50 -15.17 2.32
CA PHE A 215 -12.63 -15.10 3.50
C PHE A 215 -11.16 -15.00 3.13
N LEU A 216 -10.69 -15.82 2.17
CA LEU A 216 -9.33 -15.79 1.68
C LEU A 216 -8.98 -14.46 1.01
N ALA A 217 -9.91 -13.94 0.22
CA ALA A 217 -9.80 -12.62 -0.41
C ALA A 217 -9.69 -11.49 0.62
N ALA A 218 -10.51 -11.52 1.69
CA ALA A 218 -10.50 -10.53 2.76
C ALA A 218 -9.20 -10.60 3.60
N MET A 219 -8.72 -11.82 3.92
CA MET A 219 -7.45 -12.02 4.58
C MET A 219 -6.28 -11.48 3.73
N GLY A 220 -6.24 -11.83 2.45
CA GLY A 220 -5.22 -11.34 1.52
C GLY A 220 -5.25 -9.81 1.39
N GLN A 221 -6.43 -9.21 1.28
CA GLN A 221 -6.60 -7.77 1.23
C GLN A 221 -6.12 -7.08 2.52
N SER A 222 -6.43 -7.65 3.70
CA SER A 222 -5.99 -7.07 4.98
C SER A 222 -4.47 -7.07 5.13
N PHE A 223 -3.81 -8.11 4.64
CA PHE A 223 -2.35 -8.23 4.66
C PHE A 223 -1.68 -7.24 3.71
N TYR A 224 -2.22 -7.12 2.49
CA TYR A 224 -1.71 -6.23 1.46
C TYR A 224 -1.90 -4.75 1.82
N SER A 225 -3.11 -4.36 2.30
CA SER A 225 -3.46 -2.97 2.62
C SER A 225 -2.53 -2.37 3.68
N LEU A 226 -2.12 -3.16 4.67
CA LEU A 226 -1.30 -2.70 5.78
C LEU A 226 0.21 -2.71 5.50
N SER A 227 0.64 -2.97 4.27
CA SER A 227 2.06 -2.99 3.86
C SER A 227 2.94 -3.92 4.70
N ILE A 228 2.39 -5.09 5.11
CA ILE A 228 3.09 -6.07 5.94
C ILE A 228 4.03 -6.92 5.06
N GLY A 229 5.22 -7.22 5.57
CA GLY A 229 6.21 -8.10 4.90
C GLY A 229 7.16 -7.39 3.93
N MET A 230 6.94 -6.10 3.64
CA MET A 230 7.80 -5.33 2.71
C MET A 230 8.80 -4.41 3.41
N GLY A 231 8.92 -4.50 4.73
CA GLY A 231 9.89 -3.75 5.52
C GLY A 231 9.56 -2.29 5.81
N CYS A 232 8.45 -1.74 5.27
CA CYS A 232 8.04 -0.35 5.48
C CYS A 232 7.74 -0.06 6.95
N ILE A 233 6.89 -0.89 7.54
CA ILE A 233 6.44 -0.76 8.93
C ILE A 233 7.63 -0.92 9.88
N CYS A 234 8.50 -1.92 9.64
CA CYS A 234 9.71 -2.16 10.42
C CYS A 234 10.69 -0.97 10.31
N THR A 235 10.94 -0.46 9.09
CA THR A 235 11.82 0.69 8.87
C THR A 235 11.31 1.93 9.60
N PHE A 236 10.01 2.25 9.50
CA PHE A 236 9.45 3.41 10.19
C PHE A 236 9.43 3.24 11.71
N ALA A 237 9.17 2.02 12.20
CA ALA A 237 9.23 1.72 13.63
C ALA A 237 10.63 1.93 14.21
N SER A 238 11.69 1.75 13.42
CA SER A 238 13.05 2.04 13.85
C SER A 238 13.32 3.53 14.14
N TYR A 239 12.43 4.41 13.67
CA TYR A 239 12.44 5.86 13.97
C TYR A 239 11.48 6.22 15.11
N PHE A 240 10.82 5.24 15.75
CA PHE A 240 9.93 5.50 16.89
C PHE A 240 10.75 5.74 18.16
N SER A 241 10.28 6.69 18.95
CA SER A 241 10.83 6.87 20.29
C SER A 241 10.44 5.69 21.19
N ARG A 242 11.29 5.37 22.18
CA ARG A 242 10.98 4.35 23.20
C ARG A 242 9.69 4.62 23.99
N LYS A 243 9.22 5.89 24.03
CA LYS A 243 7.97 6.30 24.69
C LYS A 243 6.73 6.05 23.81
N ALA A 244 6.86 5.67 22.56
CA ALA A 244 5.73 5.44 21.67
C ALA A 244 4.94 4.19 22.11
N ASN A 245 3.62 4.32 22.23
CA ASN A 245 2.74 3.19 22.49
C ASN A 245 2.47 2.47 21.17
N LEU A 246 3.10 1.30 20.97
CA LEU A 246 3.02 0.55 19.72
C LEU A 246 1.60 0.09 19.41
N MET A 247 0.88 -0.46 20.40
CA MET A 247 -0.50 -0.92 20.21
C MET A 247 -1.42 0.23 19.79
N LYS A 248 -1.32 1.39 20.46
CA LYS A 248 -2.10 2.57 20.09
C LYS A 248 -1.73 3.06 18.69
N SER A 249 -0.45 2.99 18.32
CA SER A 249 0.00 3.35 16.98
C SER A 249 -0.56 2.40 15.92
N ALA A 250 -0.54 1.07 16.16
CA ALA A 250 -1.11 0.08 15.26
C ALA A 250 -2.61 0.32 15.05
N VAL A 251 -3.37 0.48 16.13
CA VAL A 251 -4.82 0.76 16.06
C VAL A 251 -5.10 2.06 15.29
N ASN A 252 -4.35 3.12 15.54
CA ASN A 252 -4.53 4.40 14.84
C ASN A 252 -4.24 4.28 13.34
N ILE A 253 -3.18 3.56 12.96
CA ILE A 253 -2.81 3.37 11.55
C ILE A 253 -3.88 2.55 10.84
N VAL A 254 -4.29 1.44 11.43
CA VAL A 254 -5.37 0.60 10.91
C VAL A 254 -6.68 1.39 10.79
N ALA A 255 -7.02 2.21 11.80
CA ALA A 255 -8.21 3.05 11.73
C ALA A 255 -8.14 4.07 10.58
N ILE A 256 -6.98 4.72 10.37
CA ILE A 256 -6.78 5.65 9.24
C ILE A 256 -6.86 4.92 7.91
N ASP A 257 -6.21 3.76 7.79
CA ASP A 257 -6.24 2.91 6.58
C ASP A 257 -7.68 2.54 6.20
N THR A 258 -8.44 2.00 7.16
CA THR A 258 -9.85 1.62 6.96
C THR A 258 -10.74 2.84 6.70
N LEU A 259 -10.50 3.96 7.40
CA LEU A 259 -11.23 5.23 7.21
C LEU A 259 -11.01 5.84 5.81
N ILE A 260 -9.95 5.46 5.11
CA ILE A 260 -9.72 5.87 3.73
C ILE A 260 -10.25 4.84 2.74
N ALA A 261 -10.11 3.55 3.03
CA ALA A 261 -10.58 2.48 2.17
C ALA A 261 -12.11 2.47 2.01
N MET A 262 -12.86 2.64 3.09
CA MET A 262 -14.33 2.64 3.03
C MET A 262 -14.90 3.80 2.20
N PRO A 263 -14.52 5.08 2.41
CA PRO A 263 -14.97 6.17 1.54
C PRO A 263 -14.50 6.03 0.10
N ALA A 264 -13.36 5.37 -0.18
CA ALA A 264 -12.97 5.07 -1.55
C ALA A 264 -13.99 4.16 -2.25
N GLY A 265 -14.61 3.21 -1.55
CA GLY A 265 -15.78 2.48 -2.04
C GLY A 265 -16.98 3.42 -2.33
N LEU A 266 -17.29 4.33 -1.39
CA LEU A 266 -18.35 5.34 -1.59
C LEU A 266 -18.05 6.34 -2.72
N MET A 267 -16.82 6.50 -3.12
CA MET A 267 -16.42 7.29 -4.28
C MET A 267 -16.72 6.55 -5.59
N ILE A 268 -16.48 5.24 -5.64
CA ILE A 268 -16.51 4.44 -6.85
C ILE A 268 -17.91 3.84 -7.11
N PHE A 269 -18.51 3.15 -6.14
CA PHE A 269 -19.76 2.41 -6.35
C PHE A 269 -20.96 3.28 -6.68
N PRO A 270 -21.24 4.40 -5.98
CA PRO A 270 -22.34 5.28 -6.34
C PRO A 270 -22.22 5.81 -7.77
N ALA A 271 -21.02 6.23 -8.18
CA ALA A 271 -20.77 6.73 -9.52
C ALA A 271 -20.94 5.62 -10.58
N ALA A 272 -20.37 4.43 -10.38
CA ALA A 272 -20.47 3.30 -11.29
C ALA A 272 -21.92 2.82 -11.46
N PHE A 273 -22.65 2.64 -10.36
CA PHE A 273 -24.04 2.20 -10.39
C PHE A 273 -25.00 3.26 -10.97
N SER A 274 -24.66 4.57 -10.89
CA SER A 274 -25.46 5.64 -11.49
C SER A 274 -25.53 5.54 -13.02
N VAL A 275 -24.49 4.97 -13.64
CA VAL A 275 -24.39 4.78 -15.11
C VAL A 275 -24.51 3.31 -15.52
N GLY A 276 -24.88 2.42 -14.59
CA GLY A 276 -25.08 0.99 -14.88
C GLY A 276 -23.80 0.20 -15.19
N ILE A 277 -22.62 0.69 -14.78
CA ILE A 277 -21.34 0.02 -14.98
C ILE A 277 -21.01 -0.81 -13.74
N ASN A 278 -20.62 -2.07 -13.94
CA ASN A 278 -20.13 -2.93 -12.88
C ASN A 278 -18.67 -2.58 -12.54
N PRO A 279 -18.33 -2.29 -11.27
CA PRO A 279 -16.98 -1.91 -10.86
C PRO A 279 -16.07 -3.11 -10.56
N ASP A 280 -16.18 -4.18 -11.31
CA ASP A 280 -15.43 -5.44 -11.15
C ASP A 280 -14.27 -5.63 -12.14
N SER A 281 -13.89 -4.57 -12.86
CA SER A 281 -13.00 -4.63 -14.03
C SER A 281 -11.48 -4.68 -13.71
N GLY A 282 -11.05 -4.97 -12.48
CA GLY A 282 -9.63 -5.08 -12.13
C GLY A 282 -8.83 -3.76 -12.26
N PRO A 283 -7.54 -3.82 -12.66
CA PRO A 283 -6.70 -2.63 -12.84
C PRO A 283 -7.23 -1.60 -13.84
N SER A 284 -7.98 -2.07 -14.85
CA SER A 284 -8.64 -1.21 -15.83
C SER A 284 -9.72 -0.29 -15.22
N LEU A 285 -10.22 -0.62 -14.01
CA LEU A 285 -11.20 0.18 -13.30
C LEU A 285 -10.80 1.66 -13.21
N ILE A 286 -9.56 1.96 -12.82
CA ILE A 286 -9.11 3.34 -12.62
C ILE A 286 -8.89 4.09 -13.94
N PHE A 287 -8.31 3.40 -14.93
CA PHE A 287 -7.80 4.07 -16.13
C PHE A 287 -8.72 3.96 -17.34
N ILE A 288 -9.68 3.04 -17.30
CA ILE A 288 -10.66 2.85 -18.38
C ILE A 288 -12.07 3.10 -17.87
N THR A 289 -12.51 2.42 -16.82
CA THR A 289 -13.91 2.46 -16.37
C THR A 289 -14.26 3.81 -15.72
N LEU A 290 -13.45 4.29 -14.75
CA LEU A 290 -13.78 5.51 -14.04
C LEU A 290 -13.76 6.78 -14.89
N PRO A 291 -12.88 7.00 -15.88
CA PRO A 291 -13.02 8.11 -16.82
C PRO A 291 -14.38 8.11 -17.55
N ASN A 292 -14.84 6.93 -18.00
CA ASN A 292 -16.16 6.77 -18.62
C ASN A 292 -17.28 7.09 -17.64
N VAL A 293 -17.18 6.56 -16.41
CA VAL A 293 -18.16 6.82 -15.34
C VAL A 293 -18.26 8.32 -15.05
N PHE A 294 -17.14 9.03 -14.85
CA PHE A 294 -17.16 10.46 -14.58
C PHE A 294 -17.75 11.26 -15.74
N LYS A 295 -17.42 10.89 -16.98
CA LYS A 295 -17.98 11.55 -18.18
C LYS A 295 -19.50 11.35 -18.25
N GLU A 296 -20.00 10.15 -18.11
CA GLU A 296 -21.42 9.84 -18.22
C GLU A 296 -22.22 10.39 -17.04
N ALA A 297 -21.70 10.20 -15.81
CA ALA A 297 -22.37 10.67 -14.60
C ALA A 297 -22.53 12.20 -14.55
N PHE A 298 -21.55 12.94 -15.10
CA PHE A 298 -21.58 14.40 -15.13
C PHE A 298 -21.84 14.97 -16.54
N ALA A 299 -22.52 14.20 -17.42
CA ALA A 299 -22.79 14.63 -18.80
C ALA A 299 -23.56 15.96 -18.88
N THR A 300 -24.45 16.26 -17.91
CA THR A 300 -25.17 17.53 -17.80
C THR A 300 -24.32 18.68 -17.25
N MET A 301 -23.20 18.38 -16.60
CA MET A 301 -22.31 19.36 -15.95
C MET A 301 -20.83 19.02 -16.25
N PRO A 302 -20.39 19.11 -17.52
CA PRO A 302 -19.09 18.58 -17.95
C PRO A 302 -17.89 19.24 -17.28
N ILE A 303 -17.99 20.50 -16.90
CA ILE A 303 -16.92 21.22 -16.15
C ILE A 303 -16.75 20.60 -14.76
N ILE A 304 -17.84 20.31 -14.07
CA ILE A 304 -17.80 19.65 -12.75
C ILE A 304 -17.22 18.25 -12.88
N GLY A 305 -17.62 17.48 -13.89
CA GLY A 305 -17.06 16.17 -14.18
C GLY A 305 -15.54 16.21 -14.39
N SER A 306 -15.03 17.16 -15.16
CA SER A 306 -13.59 17.35 -15.37
C SER A 306 -12.87 17.71 -14.06
N VAL A 307 -13.43 18.60 -13.26
CA VAL A 307 -12.84 18.97 -11.95
C VAL A 307 -12.80 17.77 -11.01
N ILE A 308 -13.88 16.98 -10.93
CA ILE A 308 -13.94 15.76 -10.10
C ILE A 308 -12.91 14.73 -10.59
N ALA A 309 -12.77 14.53 -11.90
CA ALA A 309 -11.76 13.63 -12.47
C ALA A 309 -10.33 14.08 -12.13
N ILE A 310 -10.02 15.37 -12.26
CA ILE A 310 -8.71 15.94 -11.88
C ILE A 310 -8.46 15.70 -10.38
N MET A 311 -9.42 16.02 -9.53
CA MET A 311 -9.30 15.83 -8.08
C MET A 311 -9.09 14.35 -7.72
N PHE A 312 -9.76 13.44 -8.41
CA PHE A 312 -9.60 12.01 -8.24
C PHE A 312 -8.17 11.56 -8.59
N TYR A 313 -7.62 11.95 -9.75
CA TYR A 313 -6.26 11.56 -10.12
C TYR A 313 -5.17 12.24 -9.29
N VAL A 314 -5.41 13.46 -8.79
CA VAL A 314 -4.54 14.10 -7.78
C VAL A 314 -4.55 13.30 -6.49
N LEU A 315 -5.73 12.88 -6.01
CA LEU A 315 -5.88 12.02 -4.83
C LEU A 315 -5.11 10.71 -5.01
N LEU A 316 -5.26 10.03 -6.15
CA LEU A 316 -4.52 8.80 -6.47
C LEU A 316 -3.01 9.03 -6.49
N SER A 317 -2.55 10.11 -7.09
CA SER A 317 -1.13 10.45 -7.16
C SER A 317 -0.54 10.73 -5.78
N LEU A 318 -1.29 11.40 -4.89
CA LEU A 318 -0.87 11.63 -3.51
C LEU A 318 -0.82 10.32 -2.72
N ALA A 319 -1.82 9.46 -2.86
CA ALA A 319 -1.85 8.14 -2.21
C ALA A 319 -0.68 7.26 -2.70
N ALA A 320 -0.40 7.27 -4.00
CA ALA A 320 0.73 6.57 -4.57
C ALA A 320 2.08 7.11 -4.07
N LEU A 321 2.23 8.42 -4.00
CA LEU A 321 3.47 9.08 -3.59
C LEU A 321 3.78 8.83 -2.11
N THR A 322 2.78 8.79 -1.20
CA THR A 322 3.00 8.46 0.21
C THR A 322 3.55 7.04 0.38
N SER A 323 3.01 6.08 -0.37
CA SER A 323 3.50 4.70 -0.36
C SER A 323 4.89 4.57 -1.00
N LEU A 324 5.16 5.27 -2.13
CA LEU A 324 6.48 5.30 -2.76
C LEU A 324 7.56 5.86 -1.84
N ILE A 325 7.26 6.93 -1.09
CA ILE A 325 8.19 7.49 -0.09
C ILE A 325 8.55 6.42 0.94
N SER A 326 7.58 5.66 1.42
CA SER A 326 7.79 4.62 2.42
C SER A 326 8.63 3.45 1.88
N LEU A 327 8.29 2.95 0.71
CA LEU A 327 9.01 1.86 0.03
C LEU A 327 10.44 2.27 -0.33
N HIS A 328 10.64 3.47 -0.84
CA HIS A 328 11.96 4.01 -1.17
C HIS A 328 12.83 4.17 0.09
N GLU A 329 12.23 4.59 1.21
CA GLU A 329 12.92 4.74 2.49
C GLU A 329 13.49 3.41 3.01
N VAL A 330 12.77 2.30 2.83
CA VAL A 330 13.26 0.95 3.21
C VAL A 330 14.62 0.69 2.57
N SER A 331 14.70 0.86 1.26
CA SER A 331 15.93 0.63 0.49
C SER A 331 17.00 1.67 0.81
N THR A 332 16.62 2.93 0.97
CA THR A 332 17.56 4.01 1.32
C THR A 332 18.18 3.78 2.69
N ALA A 333 17.40 3.42 3.70
CA ALA A 333 17.89 3.13 5.04
C ALA A 333 18.84 1.94 5.03
N PHE A 334 18.53 0.89 4.26
CA PHE A 334 19.38 -0.27 4.11
C PHE A 334 20.73 0.09 3.48
N PHE A 335 20.74 0.72 2.31
CA PHE A 335 22.00 1.08 1.64
C PHE A 335 22.80 2.14 2.40
N TYR A 336 22.14 3.09 3.04
CA TYR A 336 22.79 4.09 3.87
C TYR A 336 23.60 3.45 5.01
N GLU A 337 23.01 2.47 5.71
CA GLU A 337 23.63 1.83 6.88
C GLU A 337 24.62 0.72 6.48
N GLU A 338 24.30 -0.10 5.47
CA GLU A 338 25.15 -1.23 5.08
C GLU A 338 26.39 -0.79 4.30
N LEU A 339 26.29 0.24 3.46
CA LEU A 339 27.42 0.76 2.71
C LEU A 339 28.18 1.87 3.46
N HIS A 340 27.76 2.19 4.70
CA HIS A 340 28.38 3.26 5.51
C HIS A 340 28.55 4.58 4.73
N THR A 341 27.59 4.94 3.90
CA THR A 341 27.63 6.12 3.03
C THR A 341 26.74 7.24 3.55
N THR A 342 26.67 8.38 2.85
CA THR A 342 25.74 9.44 3.22
C THR A 342 24.32 9.12 2.73
N ARG A 343 23.30 9.58 3.46
CA ARG A 343 21.90 9.40 3.08
C ARG A 343 21.60 9.87 1.65
N LYS A 344 22.19 11.01 1.25
CA LYS A 344 22.01 11.55 -0.11
C LYS A 344 22.57 10.58 -1.17
N LYS A 345 23.77 10.03 -0.97
CA LYS A 345 24.36 9.06 -1.90
C LYS A 345 23.55 7.77 -1.97
N ALA A 346 23.11 7.24 -0.82
CA ALA A 346 22.27 6.05 -0.78
C ALA A 346 20.92 6.27 -1.50
N ALA A 347 20.23 7.37 -1.21
CA ALA A 347 18.99 7.73 -1.86
C ALA A 347 19.16 7.90 -3.39
N THR A 348 20.24 8.56 -3.84
CA THR A 348 20.52 8.71 -5.28
C THR A 348 20.78 7.36 -5.95
N LEU A 349 21.57 6.48 -5.32
CA LEU A 349 21.82 5.12 -5.82
C LEU A 349 20.51 4.35 -6.00
N VAL A 350 19.67 4.34 -4.95
CA VAL A 350 18.36 3.68 -4.97
C VAL A 350 17.45 4.26 -6.06
N THR A 351 17.36 5.59 -6.14
CA THR A 351 16.52 6.25 -7.15
C THR A 351 16.96 5.92 -8.56
N VAL A 352 18.27 5.98 -8.86
CA VAL A 352 18.78 5.64 -10.20
C VAL A 352 18.49 4.18 -10.53
N SER A 353 18.71 3.26 -9.60
CA SER A 353 18.39 1.84 -9.79
C SER A 353 16.89 1.63 -10.03
N LEU A 354 16.03 2.34 -9.29
CA LEU A 354 14.57 2.28 -9.47
C LEU A 354 14.11 2.90 -10.78
N CYS A 355 14.76 3.99 -11.25
CA CYS A 355 14.46 4.56 -12.57
C CYS A 355 14.78 3.57 -13.69
N VAL A 356 15.90 2.84 -13.59
CA VAL A 356 16.26 1.81 -14.57
C VAL A 356 15.26 0.65 -14.54
N LEU A 357 15.01 0.08 -13.35
CA LEU A 357 14.07 -1.05 -13.24
C LEU A 357 12.64 -0.64 -13.58
N GLY A 358 12.18 0.53 -13.14
CA GLY A 358 10.86 1.05 -13.46
C GLY A 358 10.70 1.32 -14.96
N ALA A 359 11.73 1.84 -15.63
CA ALA A 359 11.72 1.98 -17.08
C ALA A 359 11.61 0.62 -17.78
N LEU A 360 12.36 -0.40 -17.34
CA LEU A 360 12.25 -1.77 -17.87
C LEU A 360 10.86 -2.37 -17.63
N CYS A 361 10.30 -2.22 -16.42
CA CYS A 361 8.93 -2.63 -16.12
C CYS A 361 7.91 -1.92 -17.04
N SER A 362 8.04 -0.61 -17.20
CA SER A 362 7.15 0.16 -18.08
C SER A 362 7.24 -0.30 -19.54
N LEU A 363 8.46 -0.52 -20.03
CA LEU A 363 8.70 -0.99 -21.39
C LEU A 363 8.20 -2.42 -21.64
N SER A 364 8.12 -3.25 -20.61
CA SER A 364 7.65 -4.64 -20.73
C SER A 364 6.15 -4.75 -21.02
N ILE A 365 5.36 -3.74 -20.63
CA ILE A 365 3.91 -3.70 -20.85
C ILE A 365 3.57 -3.55 -22.34
N GLY A 366 4.44 -2.90 -23.11
CA GLY A 366 4.29 -2.74 -24.57
C GLY A 366 4.56 -4.00 -25.41
N GLY A 367 4.59 -5.19 -24.81
CA GLY A 367 4.69 -6.46 -25.54
C GLY A 367 6.06 -6.72 -26.21
N ARG A 368 7.14 -6.25 -25.60
CA ARG A 368 8.50 -6.47 -26.13
C ARG A 368 9.01 -7.84 -25.71
N ASP A 369 9.21 -8.73 -26.65
CA ASP A 369 9.57 -10.15 -26.44
C ASP A 369 10.79 -10.35 -25.52
N TRP A 370 11.81 -9.48 -25.58
CA TRP A 370 13.00 -9.58 -24.75
C TRP A 370 12.78 -9.23 -23.26
N LEU A 371 11.61 -8.64 -22.90
CA LEU A 371 11.18 -8.36 -21.53
C LEU A 371 10.06 -9.29 -21.06
N VAL A 372 9.77 -10.34 -21.82
CA VAL A 372 8.81 -11.39 -21.45
C VAL A 372 9.58 -12.61 -20.95
N ILE A 373 9.34 -12.99 -19.69
CA ILE A 373 10.00 -14.14 -19.04
C ILE A 373 8.90 -15.12 -18.61
N GLY A 374 8.96 -16.35 -19.11
CA GLY A 374 7.95 -17.37 -18.79
C GLY A 374 6.52 -17.00 -19.20
N GLY A 375 6.37 -16.23 -20.28
CA GLY A 375 5.06 -15.78 -20.78
C GLY A 375 4.45 -14.60 -20.03
N LYS A 376 5.15 -14.01 -19.05
CA LYS A 376 4.74 -12.83 -18.29
C LYS A 376 5.63 -11.64 -18.64
N SER A 377 5.06 -10.44 -18.72
CA SER A 377 5.85 -9.22 -18.77
C SER A 377 6.70 -9.08 -17.50
N LEU A 378 7.79 -8.33 -17.55
CA LEU A 378 8.61 -8.08 -16.36
C LEU A 378 7.80 -7.42 -15.25
N PHE A 379 6.84 -6.54 -15.60
CA PHE A 379 5.89 -5.92 -14.67
C PHE A 379 5.05 -6.98 -13.96
N ASP A 380 4.38 -7.86 -14.70
CA ASP A 380 3.53 -8.91 -14.14
C ASP A 380 4.34 -9.96 -13.35
N LEU A 381 5.57 -10.24 -13.80
CA LEU A 381 6.47 -11.16 -13.11
C LEU A 381 6.87 -10.59 -11.73
N PHE A 382 7.21 -9.30 -11.66
CA PHE A 382 7.58 -8.65 -10.41
C PHE A 382 6.39 -8.56 -9.44
N ASP A 383 5.21 -8.22 -9.95
CA ASP A 383 3.98 -8.22 -9.13
C ASP A 383 3.67 -9.62 -8.60
N PHE A 384 3.73 -10.65 -9.47
CA PHE A 384 3.51 -12.04 -9.07
C PHE A 384 4.52 -12.51 -8.00
N VAL A 385 5.81 -12.33 -8.24
CA VAL A 385 6.86 -12.82 -7.33
C VAL A 385 6.79 -12.10 -5.98
N THR A 386 6.62 -10.80 -5.99
CA THR A 386 6.55 -10.04 -4.73
C THR A 386 5.22 -10.25 -4.01
N GLY A 387 4.11 -10.09 -4.71
CA GLY A 387 2.77 -10.14 -4.11
C GLY A 387 2.35 -11.53 -3.67
N GLN A 388 2.59 -12.54 -4.50
CA GLN A 388 2.09 -13.89 -4.25
C GLN A 388 3.10 -14.82 -3.57
N ILE A 389 4.41 -14.51 -3.62
CA ILE A 389 5.45 -15.38 -3.06
C ILE A 389 6.18 -14.68 -1.91
N MET A 390 6.84 -13.54 -2.17
CA MET A 390 7.76 -12.95 -1.19
C MET A 390 7.04 -12.36 0.02
N LEU A 391 5.92 -11.66 -0.18
CA LEU A 391 5.17 -11.05 0.94
C LEU A 391 4.59 -12.09 1.90
N PRO A 392 3.88 -13.15 1.45
CA PRO A 392 3.41 -14.20 2.35
C PRO A 392 4.54 -14.91 3.09
N ILE A 393 5.64 -15.24 2.40
CA ILE A 393 6.81 -15.88 3.03
C ILE A 393 7.43 -14.96 4.09
N ALA A 394 7.61 -13.67 3.79
CA ALA A 394 8.16 -12.70 4.75
C ALA A 394 7.26 -12.58 5.99
N GLY A 395 5.95 -12.46 5.79
CA GLY A 395 4.97 -12.38 6.88
C GLY A 395 4.92 -13.65 7.74
N PHE A 396 4.93 -14.83 7.10
CA PHE A 396 4.99 -16.12 7.79
C PHE A 396 6.26 -16.24 8.64
N LEU A 397 7.42 -16.00 8.04
CA LEU A 397 8.71 -16.07 8.75
C LEU A 397 8.80 -15.04 9.88
N THR A 398 8.21 -13.85 9.71
CA THR A 398 8.12 -12.84 10.76
C THR A 398 7.27 -13.32 11.94
N CYS A 399 6.15 -14.01 11.69
CA CYS A 399 5.33 -14.61 12.74
C CYS A 399 6.08 -15.74 13.48
N ILE A 400 6.78 -16.61 12.75
CA ILE A 400 7.62 -17.66 13.36
C ILE A 400 8.74 -17.03 14.19
N PHE A 401 9.42 -16.01 13.66
CA PHE A 401 10.49 -15.31 14.35
C PHE A 401 10.00 -14.72 15.68
N MET A 402 8.91 -13.95 15.67
CA MET A 402 8.38 -13.28 16.85
C MET A 402 7.69 -14.24 17.83
N GLY A 403 7.02 -15.26 17.31
CA GLY A 403 6.27 -16.21 18.15
C GLY A 403 7.14 -17.28 18.81
N TRP A 404 8.24 -17.71 18.15
CA TRP A 404 8.95 -18.92 18.56
C TRP A 404 10.46 -18.70 18.80
N VAL A 405 11.08 -17.69 18.18
CA VAL A 405 12.54 -17.49 18.24
C VAL A 405 12.91 -16.39 19.24
N VAL A 406 12.23 -15.24 19.17
CA VAL A 406 12.51 -14.11 20.05
C VAL A 406 12.07 -14.45 21.49
N PRO A 407 12.90 -14.19 22.51
CA PRO A 407 12.53 -14.42 23.89
C PRO A 407 11.23 -13.69 24.25
N ARG A 408 10.28 -14.43 24.85
CA ARG A 408 8.94 -13.89 25.20
C ARG A 408 9.03 -12.63 26.06
N GLN A 409 10.06 -12.55 26.94
CA GLN A 409 10.26 -11.37 27.79
C GLN A 409 10.61 -10.13 26.96
N THR A 410 11.48 -10.24 25.97
CA THR A 410 11.84 -9.15 25.06
C THR A 410 10.61 -8.63 24.30
N VAL A 411 9.78 -9.56 23.80
CA VAL A 411 8.52 -9.20 23.14
C VAL A 411 7.56 -8.49 24.09
N LYS A 412 7.46 -8.97 25.35
CA LYS A 412 6.61 -8.37 26.36
C LYS A 412 7.08 -6.98 26.77
N ASP A 413 8.38 -6.80 26.94
CA ASP A 413 8.97 -5.50 27.32
C ASP A 413 8.70 -4.45 26.26
N GLU A 414 8.90 -4.77 24.98
CA GLU A 414 8.55 -3.89 23.86
C GLU A 414 7.04 -3.64 23.77
N PHE A 415 6.20 -4.66 23.90
CA PHE A 415 4.76 -4.55 23.82
C PHE A 415 4.17 -3.66 24.94
N THR A 416 4.72 -3.76 26.15
CA THR A 416 4.25 -3.03 27.34
C THR A 416 5.04 -1.74 27.62
N ASN A 417 5.95 -1.30 26.73
CA ASN A 417 6.89 -0.23 27.00
C ASN A 417 7.60 -0.43 28.36
N TRP A 418 8.24 -1.56 28.51
CA TRP A 418 8.95 -1.98 29.73
C TRP A 418 8.09 -1.88 30.99
N GLY A 419 6.84 -2.36 30.90
CA GLY A 419 5.91 -2.44 32.02
C GLY A 419 5.17 -1.14 32.35
N THR A 420 5.43 -0.03 31.61
CA THR A 420 4.71 1.24 31.81
C THR A 420 3.25 1.18 31.34
N LEU A 421 2.93 0.26 30.42
CA LEU A 421 1.59 0.03 29.91
C LEU A 421 1.06 -1.31 30.42
N ARG A 422 -0.09 -1.28 31.10
CA ARG A 422 -0.82 -2.52 31.42
C ARG A 422 -1.45 -3.06 30.16
N SER A 423 -1.11 -4.30 29.78
CA SER A 423 -1.73 -4.94 28.63
C SER A 423 -2.26 -6.32 28.98
N THR A 424 -3.57 -6.43 29.03
CA THR A 424 -4.31 -7.70 29.10
C THR A 424 -4.27 -8.43 27.73
N LEU A 425 -3.99 -7.68 26.64
CA LEU A 425 -4.01 -8.20 25.28
C LEU A 425 -2.72 -8.95 24.89
N PHE A 426 -1.65 -8.91 25.70
CA PHE A 426 -0.40 -9.57 25.37
C PHE A 426 -0.55 -11.08 25.16
N GLY A 427 -1.37 -11.73 26.00
CA GLY A 427 -1.65 -13.18 25.86
C GLY A 427 -2.35 -13.51 24.55
N VAL A 428 -3.35 -12.70 24.17
CA VAL A 428 -4.06 -12.83 22.89
C VAL A 428 -3.12 -12.59 21.72
N TYR A 429 -2.31 -11.53 21.75
CA TYR A 429 -1.32 -11.24 20.73
C TYR A 429 -0.36 -12.41 20.50
N ILE A 430 0.21 -12.99 21.58
CA ILE A 430 1.10 -14.16 21.46
C ILE A 430 0.39 -15.37 20.86
N LEU A 431 -0.86 -15.62 21.24
CA LEU A 431 -1.65 -16.72 20.67
C LEU A 431 -1.87 -16.51 19.17
N LEU A 432 -2.24 -15.29 18.78
CA LEU A 432 -2.47 -14.95 17.37
C LEU A 432 -1.19 -15.12 16.53
N ILE A 433 -0.05 -14.56 16.94
CA ILE A 433 1.18 -14.63 16.15
C ILE A 433 1.82 -16.02 16.10
N ARG A 434 1.54 -16.88 17.12
CA ARG A 434 2.06 -18.26 17.15
C ARG A 434 1.28 -19.21 16.28
N TYR A 435 -0.05 -19.08 16.27
CA TYR A 435 -0.92 -20.11 15.70
C TYR A 435 -1.81 -19.56 14.59
N VAL A 436 -2.58 -18.51 14.86
CA VAL A 436 -3.61 -18.02 13.93
C VAL A 436 -2.99 -17.35 12.71
N CYS A 437 -2.11 -16.37 12.93
CA CYS A 437 -1.51 -15.63 11.81
C CYS A 437 -0.71 -16.53 10.85
N PRO A 438 0.18 -17.45 11.32
CA PRO A 438 0.88 -18.36 10.40
C PRO A 438 -0.07 -19.23 9.58
N VAL A 439 -1.13 -19.79 10.18
CA VAL A 439 -2.10 -20.60 9.46
C VAL A 439 -2.85 -19.77 8.41
N CYS A 440 -3.32 -18.58 8.77
CA CYS A 440 -3.98 -17.67 7.83
C CYS A 440 -3.05 -17.28 6.66
N ILE A 441 -1.78 -16.98 6.94
CA ILE A 441 -0.82 -16.58 5.89
C ILE A 441 -0.53 -17.75 4.95
N VAL A 442 -0.40 -18.98 5.47
CA VAL A 442 -0.26 -20.20 4.64
C VAL A 442 -1.50 -20.39 3.77
N ALA A 443 -2.72 -20.23 4.34
CA ALA A 443 -3.94 -20.33 3.56
C ALA A 443 -4.00 -19.27 2.43
N ILE A 444 -3.64 -18.00 2.71
CA ILE A 444 -3.52 -16.95 1.69
C ILE A 444 -2.52 -17.37 0.60
N PHE A 445 -1.35 -17.86 1.00
CA PHE A 445 -0.30 -18.27 0.08
C PHE A 445 -0.73 -19.41 -0.86
N LEU A 446 -1.37 -20.46 -0.30
CA LEU A 446 -1.87 -21.59 -1.09
C LEU A 446 -2.99 -21.17 -2.05
N ASN A 447 -3.88 -20.28 -1.61
CA ASN A 447 -4.94 -19.73 -2.46
C ASN A 447 -4.37 -18.88 -3.61
N GLN A 448 -3.39 -18.03 -3.33
CA GLN A 448 -2.75 -17.22 -4.38
C GLN A 448 -2.01 -18.03 -5.43
N LEU A 449 -1.54 -19.23 -5.06
CA LEU A 449 -0.94 -20.19 -5.99
C LEU A 449 -1.98 -21.08 -6.70
N GLY A 450 -3.27 -20.93 -6.40
CA GLY A 450 -4.35 -21.72 -6.99
C GLY A 450 -4.37 -23.20 -6.53
N ILE A 451 -3.85 -23.48 -5.34
CA ILE A 451 -3.80 -24.84 -4.77
C ILE A 451 -5.08 -25.16 -4.02
N ILE A 452 -5.70 -24.14 -3.38
CA ILE A 452 -6.98 -24.23 -2.67
C ILE A 452 -7.92 -23.13 -3.11
#